data_7357a9ec0edb6dd1cad597cf8e243440
#
_entry.id   7357a9ec0edb6dd1cad597cf8e243440
#
_cell.length_a   1.000
_cell.length_b   1.000
_cell.length_c   1.000
_cell.angle_alpha   90.00
_cell.angle_beta   90.00
_cell.angle_gamma   90.00
#
_symmetry.space_group_name_H-M   'P 1'
#
loop_
_entity.id
_entity.type
_entity.pdbx_description
1 polymer ?
#
loop_
_entity_poly.entity_id
_entity_poly.type
_entity_poly.pdbx_seq_one_letter_code
_entity_poly.pdbx_strand_id
1 'polypeptide(L)'
;PLAEAVVYLATSPKSNSAYKAIGEALSEVRKSGNQPVPLPIRNAPTELMVNLGYHDGYKYPHDYPGNFTEQQYLPDELQGCRFWHAQHSQAEDKLYQRMVNCWGDRYKDKDYEK
;
A
#
# COMPACT_ATOMS: atom_id res chain seq x y z
N PRO A 1 -13.37 -9.19 -23.89
CA PRO A 1 -12.62 -8.75 -22.70
C PRO A 1 -11.12 -8.92 -22.82
N LEU A 2 -10.61 -10.09 -23.28
CA LEU A 2 -9.16 -10.30 -23.43
C LEU A 2 -8.54 -9.36 -24.48
N ALA A 3 -9.21 -9.17 -25.62
CA ALA A 3 -8.73 -8.24 -26.65
C ALA A 3 -8.68 -6.81 -26.13
N GLU A 4 -9.69 -6.37 -25.40
CA GLU A 4 -9.73 -5.05 -24.75
C GLU A 4 -8.58 -4.89 -23.75
N ALA A 5 -8.32 -5.91 -22.93
CA ALA A 5 -7.22 -5.90 -21.98
C ALA A 5 -5.87 -5.78 -22.68
N VAL A 6 -5.65 -6.51 -23.77
CA VAL A 6 -4.42 -6.43 -24.56
C VAL A 6 -4.24 -5.04 -25.14
N VAL A 7 -5.27 -4.45 -25.74
CA VAL A 7 -5.21 -3.11 -26.34
C VAL A 7 -4.91 -2.08 -25.24
N TYR A 8 -5.62 -2.16 -24.12
CA TYR A 8 -5.41 -1.26 -22.97
C TYR A 8 -3.96 -1.29 -22.48
N LEU A 9 -3.42 -2.49 -22.23
CA LEU A 9 -2.05 -2.65 -21.75
C LEU A 9 -1.01 -2.21 -22.80
N ALA A 10 -1.24 -2.54 -24.07
CA ALA A 10 -0.32 -2.21 -25.16
C ALA A 10 -0.25 -0.71 -25.43
N THR A 11 -1.35 0.01 -25.23
CA THR A 11 -1.44 1.45 -25.49
C THR A 11 -1.20 2.31 -24.26
N SER A 12 -1.12 1.71 -23.07
CA SER A 12 -0.88 2.43 -21.82
C SER A 12 0.54 3.00 -21.77
N PRO A 13 0.74 4.16 -21.13
CA PRO A 13 2.08 4.69 -20.87
C PRO A 13 2.95 3.66 -20.14
N LYS A 14 4.19 3.56 -20.57
CA LYS A 14 5.13 2.60 -20.00
C LYS A 14 5.73 3.14 -18.71
N SER A 15 5.73 2.31 -17.67
CA SER A 15 6.37 2.61 -16.40
C SER A 15 6.85 1.30 -15.76
N ASN A 16 7.99 1.35 -15.11
CA ASN A 16 8.51 0.23 -14.31
C ASN A 16 8.36 0.47 -12.80
N SER A 17 7.59 1.48 -12.39
CA SER A 17 7.44 1.83 -10.97
C SER A 17 6.88 0.68 -10.13
N ALA A 18 5.87 -0.04 -10.64
CA ALA A 18 5.30 -1.21 -9.97
C ALA A 18 6.29 -2.38 -9.88
N TYR A 19 7.06 -2.62 -10.94
CA TYR A 19 8.11 -3.64 -10.94
C TYR A 19 9.20 -3.35 -9.90
N LYS A 20 9.65 -2.10 -9.83
CA LYS A 20 10.60 -1.67 -8.81
C LYS A 20 10.02 -1.79 -7.40
N ALA A 21 8.77 -1.39 -7.21
CA ALA A 21 8.10 -1.46 -5.92
C ALA A 21 8.06 -2.89 -5.35
N ILE A 22 7.68 -3.86 -6.16
CA ILE A 22 7.67 -5.27 -5.72
C ILE A 22 9.08 -5.80 -5.44
N GLY A 23 10.06 -5.38 -6.23
CA GLY A 23 11.47 -5.72 -6.01
C GLY A 23 12.00 -5.19 -4.68
N GLU A 24 11.71 -3.93 -4.37
CA GLU A 24 12.10 -3.32 -3.09
C GLU A 24 11.40 -4.00 -1.91
N ALA A 25 10.10 -4.28 -2.02
CA ALA A 25 9.36 -4.97 -0.98
C ALA A 25 9.90 -6.37 -0.72
N LEU A 26 10.20 -7.14 -1.75
CA LEU A 26 10.81 -8.47 -1.61
C LEU A 26 12.21 -8.41 -1.00
N SER A 27 13.00 -7.41 -1.38
CA SER A 27 14.32 -7.18 -0.78
C SER A 27 14.21 -6.87 0.71
N GLU A 28 13.24 -6.04 1.11
CA GLU A 28 13.01 -5.73 2.52
C GLU A 28 12.57 -6.97 3.31
N VAL A 29 11.70 -7.80 2.77
CA VAL A 29 11.28 -9.06 3.41
C VAL A 29 12.48 -10.00 3.65
N ARG A 30 13.38 -10.12 2.68
CA ARG A 30 14.60 -10.93 2.82
C ARG A 30 15.56 -10.37 3.87
N LYS A 31 15.63 -9.06 3.99
CA LYS A 31 16.50 -8.36 4.93
C LYS A 31 15.95 -8.39 6.36
N SER A 32 14.67 -8.08 6.54
CA SER A 32 14.03 -7.95 7.86
C SER A 32 13.43 -9.25 8.40
N GLY A 33 13.27 -10.28 7.55
CA GLY A 33 12.71 -11.58 7.93
C GLY A 33 11.20 -11.52 8.17
N ASN A 34 10.70 -12.44 8.98
CA ASN A 34 9.28 -12.53 9.32
C ASN A 34 8.90 -11.48 10.36
N GLN A 35 8.29 -10.41 9.91
CA GLN A 35 7.75 -9.38 10.77
C GLN A 35 6.29 -9.68 11.13
N PRO A 36 5.85 -9.43 12.39
CA PRO A 36 4.49 -9.70 12.79
C PRO A 36 3.50 -8.76 12.10
N VAL A 37 2.39 -9.31 11.62
CA VAL A 37 1.27 -8.52 11.10
C VAL A 37 0.65 -7.73 12.24
N PRO A 38 0.33 -6.43 12.05
CA PRO A 38 -0.35 -5.64 13.09
C PRO A 38 -1.64 -6.28 13.58
N LEU A 39 -1.89 -6.24 14.89
CA LEU A 39 -3.04 -6.90 15.50
C LEU A 39 -4.40 -6.51 14.89
N PRO A 40 -4.68 -5.23 14.58
CA PRO A 40 -5.97 -4.85 14.02
C PRO A 40 -6.33 -5.55 12.70
N ILE A 41 -5.35 -5.88 11.87
CA ILE A 41 -5.57 -6.51 10.57
C ILE A 41 -5.38 -8.03 10.58
N ARG A 42 -5.16 -8.64 11.75
CA ARG A 42 -5.13 -10.10 11.88
C ARG A 42 -6.54 -10.66 11.96
N ASN A 43 -6.80 -11.76 11.25
CA ASN A 43 -8.06 -12.49 11.40
C ASN A 43 -8.15 -13.12 12.79
N ALA A 44 -9.35 -13.13 13.35
CA ALA A 44 -9.64 -13.70 14.66
C ALA A 44 -10.74 -14.78 14.56
N PRO A 45 -10.48 -15.93 13.87
CA PRO A 45 -11.50 -16.96 13.68
C PRO A 45 -11.80 -17.80 14.93
N THR A 46 -10.98 -17.71 15.97
CA THR A 46 -11.15 -18.44 17.24
C THR A 46 -11.27 -17.48 18.42
N GLU A 47 -11.91 -17.94 19.49
CA GLU A 47 -12.04 -17.18 20.74
C GLU A 47 -10.66 -16.83 21.34
N LEU A 48 -9.70 -17.74 21.26
CA LEU A 48 -8.33 -17.48 21.69
C LEU A 48 -7.71 -16.29 20.94
N MET A 49 -7.89 -16.23 19.63
CA MET A 49 -7.36 -15.13 18.82
C MET A 49 -8.03 -13.81 19.15
N VAL A 50 -9.34 -13.81 19.43
CA VAL A 50 -10.06 -12.63 19.92
C VAL A 50 -9.48 -12.17 21.26
N ASN A 51 -9.24 -13.09 22.17
CA ASN A 51 -8.68 -12.78 23.50
C ASN A 51 -7.24 -12.27 23.43
N LEU A 52 -6.49 -12.64 22.38
CA LEU A 52 -5.14 -12.11 22.12
C LEU A 52 -5.16 -10.72 21.47
N GLY A 53 -6.33 -10.15 21.22
CA GLY A 53 -6.48 -8.83 20.62
C GLY A 53 -6.41 -8.82 19.10
N TYR A 54 -6.48 -9.97 18.43
CA TYR A 54 -6.51 -10.04 16.97
C TYR A 54 -7.76 -9.36 16.44
N HIS A 55 -7.62 -8.58 15.38
CA HIS A 55 -8.68 -7.80 14.73
C HIS A 55 -9.24 -6.66 15.61
N ASP A 56 -8.73 -6.46 16.80
CA ASP A 56 -9.16 -5.38 17.67
C ASP A 56 -8.74 -4.01 17.12
N GLY A 57 -9.71 -3.09 17.08
CA GLY A 57 -9.48 -1.75 16.51
C GLY A 57 -9.43 -1.69 14.99
N TYR A 58 -9.77 -2.75 14.27
CA TYR A 58 -9.84 -2.73 12.82
C TYR A 58 -10.90 -1.74 12.33
N LYS A 59 -10.52 -0.91 11.36
CA LYS A 59 -11.40 0.04 10.70
C LYS A 59 -11.67 -0.43 9.28
N TYR A 60 -12.96 -0.65 8.95
CA TYR A 60 -13.36 -1.06 7.62
C TYR A 60 -13.42 0.17 6.70
N PRO A 61 -12.57 0.27 5.66
CA PRO A 61 -12.49 1.49 4.87
C PRO A 61 -13.78 1.92 4.20
N HIS A 62 -14.66 0.97 3.85
CA HIS A 62 -15.95 1.30 3.22
C HIS A 62 -16.94 2.00 4.14
N ASP A 63 -16.72 2.00 5.47
CA ASP A 63 -17.52 2.74 6.44
C ASP A 63 -17.11 4.22 6.51
N TYR A 64 -16.09 4.64 5.79
CA TYR A 64 -15.51 5.97 5.84
C TYR A 64 -15.64 6.70 4.48
N PRO A 65 -15.69 8.04 4.48
CA PRO A 65 -15.76 8.83 3.24
C PRO A 65 -14.62 8.51 2.28
N GLY A 66 -14.94 8.34 0.99
CA GLY A 66 -13.97 8.01 -0.03
C GLY A 66 -13.38 6.59 0.07
N ASN A 67 -14.01 5.73 0.89
CA ASN A 67 -13.56 4.36 1.16
C ASN A 67 -12.11 4.32 1.66
N PHE A 68 -11.74 5.29 2.47
CA PHE A 68 -10.42 5.41 3.05
C PHE A 68 -10.50 5.75 4.53
N THR A 69 -9.66 5.10 5.30
CA THR A 69 -9.38 5.48 6.69
C THR A 69 -7.91 5.22 6.98
N GLU A 70 -7.31 6.08 7.77
CA GLU A 70 -5.94 5.89 8.20
C GLU A 70 -5.86 4.75 9.22
N GLN A 71 -5.06 3.73 8.91
CA GLN A 71 -4.73 2.67 9.87
C GLN A 71 -3.37 2.06 9.50
N GLN A 72 -2.79 1.33 10.43
CA GLN A 72 -1.51 0.68 10.24
C GLN A 72 -1.68 -0.65 9.50
N TYR A 73 -0.99 -0.80 8.38
CA TYR A 73 -0.93 -2.05 7.61
C TYR A 73 0.44 -2.73 7.68
N LEU A 74 1.49 -1.95 7.84
CA LEU A 74 2.85 -2.49 7.94
C LEU A 74 3.20 -2.86 9.39
N PRO A 75 4.06 -3.87 9.59
CA PRO A 75 4.64 -4.16 10.90
C PRO A 75 5.28 -2.93 11.53
N ASP A 76 5.37 -2.89 12.85
CA ASP A 76 5.86 -1.73 13.60
C ASP A 76 7.25 -1.29 13.14
N GLU A 77 8.16 -2.23 12.88
CA GLU A 77 9.53 -1.94 12.46
C GLU A 77 9.63 -1.44 11.01
N LEU A 78 8.61 -1.66 10.21
CA LEU A 78 8.55 -1.24 8.82
C LEU A 78 7.67 0.00 8.61
N GLN A 79 7.16 0.60 9.67
CA GLN A 79 6.39 1.84 9.54
C GLN A 79 7.25 2.94 8.93
N GLY A 80 6.67 3.65 7.96
CA GLY A 80 7.38 4.67 7.21
C GLY A 80 8.15 4.15 6.00
N CYS A 81 8.26 2.83 5.82
CA CYS A 81 8.79 2.27 4.58
C CYS A 81 7.88 2.61 3.40
N ARG A 82 8.50 2.94 2.29
CA ARG A 82 7.82 3.23 1.05
C ARG A 82 8.49 2.46 -0.07
N PHE A 83 7.73 1.65 -0.78
CA PHE A 83 8.25 0.79 -1.84
C PHE A 83 7.90 1.29 -3.23
N TRP A 84 6.79 2.01 -3.36
CA TRP A 84 6.39 2.58 -4.64
C TRP A 84 6.85 4.03 -4.76
N HIS A 85 7.60 4.30 -5.80
CA HIS A 85 8.07 5.62 -6.18
C HIS A 85 7.48 5.96 -7.55
N ALA A 86 6.57 6.92 -7.58
CA ALA A 86 5.91 7.33 -8.81
C ALA A 86 6.90 7.87 -9.83
N GLN A 87 6.64 7.60 -11.10
CA GLN A 87 7.31 8.26 -12.22
C GLN A 87 6.42 9.38 -12.74
N HIS A 88 7.03 10.42 -13.30
CA HIS A 88 6.28 11.55 -13.88
C HIS A 88 5.55 11.12 -15.14
N SER A 89 4.28 10.78 -15.00
CA SER A 89 3.32 10.53 -16.06
C SER A 89 1.95 10.98 -15.57
N GLN A 90 1.05 11.29 -16.51
CA GLN A 90 -0.29 11.76 -16.15
C GLN A 90 -1.04 10.77 -15.25
N ALA A 91 -0.89 9.48 -15.51
CA ALA A 91 -1.54 8.43 -14.71
C ALA A 91 -0.95 8.33 -13.31
N GLU A 92 0.39 8.28 -13.20
CA GLU A 92 1.06 8.14 -11.91
C GLU A 92 1.01 9.43 -11.08
N ASP A 93 1.00 10.60 -11.71
CA ASP A 93 0.77 11.88 -11.02
C ASP A 93 -0.57 11.88 -10.28
N LYS A 94 -1.64 11.40 -10.91
CA LYS A 94 -2.95 11.28 -10.27
C LYS A 94 -2.93 10.31 -9.08
N LEU A 95 -2.27 9.18 -9.23
CA LEU A 95 -2.14 8.19 -8.15
C LEU A 95 -1.33 8.74 -6.99
N TYR A 96 -0.23 9.42 -7.29
CA TYR A 96 0.60 10.08 -6.30
C TYR A 96 -0.18 11.15 -5.52
N GLN A 97 -0.90 12.02 -6.22
CA GLN A 97 -1.73 13.05 -5.59
C GLN A 97 -2.81 12.43 -4.69
N ARG A 98 -3.47 11.37 -5.14
CA ARG A 98 -4.44 10.66 -4.30
C ARG A 98 -3.79 10.11 -3.04
N MET A 99 -2.62 9.49 -3.16
CA MET A 99 -1.88 8.96 -2.02
C MET A 99 -1.54 10.05 -1.00
N VAL A 100 -1.01 11.19 -1.47
CA VAL A 100 -0.68 12.32 -0.61
C VAL A 100 -1.93 12.93 0.02
N ASN A 101 -3.03 13.06 -0.72
CA ASN A 101 -4.29 13.57 -0.19
C ASN A 101 -4.87 12.67 0.92
N CYS A 102 -4.72 11.35 0.79
CA CYS A 102 -5.18 10.39 1.78
C CYS A 102 -4.28 10.34 3.02
N TRP A 103 -2.99 10.32 2.83
CA TRP A 103 -1.99 10.03 3.88
C TRP A 103 -1.23 11.27 4.37
N GLY A 104 -1.43 12.44 3.76
CA GLY A 104 -0.69 13.64 4.08
C GLY A 104 0.81 13.49 3.80
N ASP A 105 1.62 14.02 4.67
CA ASP A 105 3.09 14.05 4.49
C ASP A 105 3.77 12.69 4.65
N ARG A 106 3.06 11.69 5.15
CA ARG A 106 3.61 10.36 5.46
C ARG A 106 4.29 9.69 4.27
N TYR A 107 3.73 9.86 3.08
CA TYR A 107 4.24 9.24 1.85
C TYR A 107 4.70 10.24 0.80
N LYS A 108 4.88 11.50 1.16
CA LYS A 108 5.49 12.47 0.25
C LYS A 108 6.88 12.07 -0.18
N ASP A 109 7.14 12.19 -1.45
CA ASP A 109 8.43 11.89 -2.05
C ASP A 109 9.14 13.18 -2.44
N LYS A 110 10.18 13.53 -1.69
CA LYS A 110 10.95 14.76 -1.96
C LYS A 110 11.62 14.74 -3.33
N ASP A 111 11.98 13.56 -3.83
CA ASP A 111 12.60 13.44 -5.15
C ASP A 111 11.57 13.56 -6.28
N TYR A 112 10.33 13.16 -6.03
CA TYR A 112 9.23 13.35 -6.95
C TYR A 112 8.77 14.81 -7.06
N GLU A 113 8.80 15.55 -5.95
CA GLU A 113 8.31 16.93 -5.87
C GLU A 113 9.34 17.97 -6.39
N LYS A 114 10.55 17.53 -6.74
CA LYS A 114 11.54 18.40 -7.40
C LYS A 114 11.22 18.59 -8.88
#